data_2b7535e074f7df8b4c586d04b7a4c7fe
#
_entry.id   2b7535e074f7df8b4c586d04b7a4c7fe
#
_cell.length_a   1.000
_cell.length_b   1.000
_cell.length_c   1.000
_cell.angle_alpha   90.00
_cell.angle_beta   90.00
_cell.angle_gamma   90.00
#
_symmetry.space_group_name_H-M   'P 1'
#
loop_
_entity.id
_entity.type
_entity.pdbx_description
1 polymer ?
#
loop_
_entity_poly.entity_id
_entity_poly.type
_entity_poly.pdbx_seq_one_letter_code
_entity_poly.pdbx_strand_id
1 'polypeptide(L)'
;MSLLDDLGFRPAGIGVAIILLLLALTAFNTWRNARISALAQSVMGTKADIGTVKHLASYRGQRSAELLGIVAAGSQNQENRLAALQALMDRKDAVHISQLSELILPTETLAMRQALANAIYQTGCSVECIRNILYFEERMWRGDRPAEETAANPPAHLSEKEAELQTQLDEILRKNKPALGAVLEKFYGLGPLFPNSFAVEVVSRLGITEACPVLMRTYLTVNQNVKASPEYKNVSEAVDKLGCKSQPIPSQP
;
A
#
# COMPACT_ATOMS: atom_id res chain seq x y z
N MET A 1 44.61 -32.40 -22.79
CA MET A 1 43.55 -32.85 -23.72
C MET A 1 42.24 -32.57 -23.00
N SER A 2 41.44 -31.66 -23.49
CA SER A 2 40.19 -31.28 -22.82
C SER A 2 39.04 -32.17 -23.34
N LEU A 3 38.14 -32.56 -22.45
CA LEU A 3 36.93 -33.35 -22.74
C LEU A 3 36.04 -32.76 -23.86
N LEU A 4 36.31 -31.52 -24.30
CA LEU A 4 35.59 -30.81 -25.37
C LEU A 4 36.09 -31.16 -26.78
N ASP A 5 37.33 -31.66 -26.91
CA ASP A 5 37.87 -32.06 -28.20
C ASP A 5 37.32 -33.42 -28.68
N ASP A 6 36.89 -34.27 -27.74
CA ASP A 6 36.30 -35.58 -28.03
C ASP A 6 34.85 -35.52 -28.53
N LEU A 7 34.17 -34.38 -28.32
CA LEU A 7 32.77 -34.20 -28.76
C LEU A 7 32.63 -33.59 -30.20
N GLY A 8 33.74 -33.34 -30.89
CA GLY A 8 33.75 -32.83 -32.25
C GLY A 8 33.11 -31.42 -32.45
N PHE A 9 32.91 -30.70 -31.35
CA PHE A 9 32.35 -29.35 -31.39
C PHE A 9 33.42 -28.34 -31.77
N ARG A 10 33.37 -27.84 -33.00
CA ARG A 10 34.16 -26.69 -33.44
C ARG A 10 33.71 -25.44 -32.65
N PRO A 11 34.64 -24.62 -32.12
CA PRO A 11 34.31 -23.44 -31.30
C PRO A 11 33.36 -22.45 -32.02
N ALA A 12 33.37 -22.39 -33.33
CA ALA A 12 32.42 -21.62 -34.14
C ALA A 12 30.98 -22.15 -34.04
N GLY A 13 30.78 -23.47 -33.91
CA GLY A 13 29.46 -24.07 -33.79
C GLY A 13 28.80 -23.79 -32.43
N ILE A 14 29.59 -23.69 -31.35
CA ILE A 14 29.11 -23.37 -30.00
C ILE A 14 28.58 -21.92 -29.97
N GLY A 15 29.30 -20.97 -30.59
CA GLY A 15 28.87 -19.59 -30.68
C GLY A 15 27.54 -19.42 -31.41
N VAL A 16 27.36 -20.10 -32.54
CA VAL A 16 26.10 -20.08 -33.30
C VAL A 16 24.95 -20.71 -32.50
N ALA A 17 25.18 -21.82 -31.81
CA ALA A 17 24.18 -22.47 -30.99
C ALA A 17 23.71 -21.59 -29.83
N ILE A 18 24.62 -20.86 -29.17
CA ILE A 18 24.29 -19.91 -28.09
C ILE A 18 23.44 -18.75 -28.65
N ILE A 19 23.82 -18.18 -29.78
CA ILE A 19 23.06 -17.08 -30.43
C ILE A 19 21.64 -17.55 -30.78
N LEU A 20 21.50 -18.72 -31.39
CA LEU A 20 20.19 -19.28 -31.74
C LEU A 20 19.34 -19.55 -30.48
N LEU A 21 19.94 -20.05 -29.41
CA LEU A 21 19.25 -20.24 -28.14
C LEU A 21 18.78 -18.92 -27.53
N LEU A 22 19.61 -17.88 -27.53
CA LEU A 22 19.23 -16.54 -27.05
C LEU A 22 18.11 -15.94 -27.90
N LEU A 23 18.17 -16.06 -29.22
CA LEU A 23 17.09 -15.60 -30.11
C LEU A 23 15.78 -16.38 -29.87
N ALA A 24 15.84 -17.68 -29.67
CA ALA A 24 14.68 -18.49 -29.35
C ALA A 24 14.06 -18.10 -27.99
N LEU A 25 14.89 -17.86 -26.97
CA LEU A 25 14.44 -17.40 -25.64
C LEU A 25 13.80 -16.02 -25.71
N THR A 26 14.39 -15.09 -26.45
CA THR A 26 13.82 -13.73 -26.61
C THR A 26 12.49 -13.78 -27.38
N ALA A 27 12.40 -14.54 -28.48
CA ALA A 27 11.18 -14.73 -29.23
C ALA A 27 10.08 -15.38 -28.37
N PHE A 28 10.42 -16.39 -27.58
CA PHE A 28 9.49 -17.04 -26.65
C PHE A 28 9.00 -16.07 -25.57
N ASN A 29 9.89 -15.26 -24.98
CA ASN A 29 9.50 -14.27 -23.97
C ASN A 29 8.60 -13.18 -24.54
N THR A 30 8.88 -12.68 -25.74
CA THR A 30 8.03 -11.68 -26.40
C THR A 30 6.65 -12.23 -26.72
N TRP A 31 6.58 -13.44 -27.28
CA TRP A 31 5.31 -14.11 -27.55
C TRP A 31 4.50 -14.36 -26.27
N ARG A 32 5.16 -14.86 -25.22
CA ARG A 32 4.55 -15.08 -23.90
C ARG A 32 3.99 -13.78 -23.33
N ASN A 33 4.75 -12.69 -23.34
CA ASN A 33 4.33 -11.40 -22.84
C ASN A 33 3.16 -10.81 -23.63
N ALA A 34 3.15 -10.95 -24.95
CA ALA A 34 2.04 -10.55 -25.81
C ALA A 34 0.75 -11.33 -25.46
N ARG A 35 0.85 -12.64 -25.26
CA ARG A 35 -0.27 -13.48 -24.86
C ARG A 35 -0.84 -13.10 -23.50
N ILE A 36 0.03 -12.86 -22.50
CA ILE A 36 -0.38 -12.43 -21.15
C ILE A 36 -1.08 -11.06 -21.22
N SER A 37 -0.56 -10.12 -22.03
CA SER A 37 -1.17 -8.82 -22.22
C SER A 37 -2.54 -8.91 -22.90
N ALA A 38 -2.70 -9.77 -23.89
CA ALA A 38 -3.99 -10.01 -24.54
C ALA A 38 -5.04 -10.59 -23.59
N LEU A 39 -4.66 -11.52 -22.69
CA LEU A 39 -5.54 -12.03 -21.64
C LEU A 39 -5.97 -10.91 -20.68
N ALA A 40 -5.06 -10.06 -20.26
CA ALA A 40 -5.41 -8.93 -19.40
C ALA A 40 -6.38 -7.97 -20.08
N GLN A 41 -6.15 -7.63 -21.37
CA GLN A 41 -7.04 -6.77 -22.13
C GLN A 41 -8.45 -7.35 -22.29
N SER A 42 -8.58 -8.67 -22.51
CA SER A 42 -9.89 -9.30 -22.69
C SER A 42 -10.80 -9.21 -21.45
N VAL A 43 -10.23 -9.04 -20.27
CA VAL A 43 -10.98 -8.94 -19.00
C VAL A 43 -11.16 -7.49 -18.49
N MET A 44 -10.74 -6.49 -19.28
CA MET A 44 -10.93 -5.07 -18.92
C MET A 44 -12.36 -4.57 -19.18
N GLY A 45 -13.12 -5.25 -20.03
CA GLY A 45 -14.50 -4.88 -20.38
C GLY A 45 -15.53 -5.18 -19.28
N THR A 46 -16.80 -4.97 -19.64
CA THR A 46 -17.97 -5.15 -18.73
C THR A 46 -18.32 -6.61 -18.47
N LYS A 47 -17.85 -7.53 -19.31
CA LYS A 47 -18.18 -8.96 -19.19
C LYS A 47 -17.36 -9.61 -18.09
N ALA A 48 -18.04 -10.36 -17.22
CA ALA A 48 -17.39 -11.22 -16.24
C ALA A 48 -16.68 -12.39 -16.95
N ASP A 49 -15.38 -12.54 -16.69
CA ASP A 49 -14.58 -13.67 -17.19
C ASP A 49 -13.50 -14.05 -16.17
N ILE A 50 -13.97 -14.59 -15.04
CA ILE A 50 -13.11 -15.07 -13.94
C ILE A 50 -12.16 -16.19 -14.42
N GLY A 51 -12.60 -16.99 -15.41
CA GLY A 51 -11.77 -18.05 -16.00
C GLY A 51 -10.50 -17.50 -16.64
N THR A 52 -10.64 -16.43 -17.42
CA THR A 52 -9.50 -15.75 -18.04
C THR A 52 -8.62 -15.05 -17.00
N VAL A 53 -9.19 -14.45 -15.94
CA VAL A 53 -8.39 -13.88 -14.81
C VAL A 53 -7.59 -14.97 -14.12
N LYS A 54 -8.18 -16.14 -13.82
CA LYS A 54 -7.47 -17.29 -13.27
C LYS A 54 -6.37 -17.81 -14.20
N HIS A 55 -6.63 -17.83 -15.50
CA HIS A 55 -5.60 -18.19 -16.50
C HIS A 55 -4.46 -17.16 -16.49
N LEU A 56 -4.75 -15.84 -16.47
CA LEU A 56 -3.73 -14.81 -16.28
C LEU A 56 -2.92 -15.03 -14.99
N ALA A 57 -3.59 -15.41 -13.91
CA ALA A 57 -2.98 -15.71 -12.62
C ALA A 57 -2.08 -16.97 -12.66
N SER A 58 -2.31 -17.92 -13.54
CA SER A 58 -1.48 -19.13 -13.66
C SER A 58 -0.08 -18.85 -14.21
N TYR A 59 0.11 -17.74 -14.94
CA TYR A 59 1.44 -17.29 -15.38
C TYR A 59 2.23 -16.75 -14.19
N ARG A 60 3.34 -17.40 -13.83
CA ARG A 60 4.24 -16.92 -12.79
C ARG A 60 5.16 -15.82 -13.32
N GLY A 61 5.45 -14.81 -12.50
CA GLY A 61 6.40 -13.74 -12.80
C GLY A 61 5.80 -12.34 -12.66
N GLN A 62 6.67 -11.33 -12.66
CA GLN A 62 6.34 -9.93 -12.40
C GLN A 62 5.30 -9.38 -13.40
N ARG A 63 5.46 -9.66 -14.69
CA ARG A 63 4.55 -9.16 -15.73
C ARG A 63 3.10 -9.58 -15.51
N SER A 64 2.85 -10.83 -15.10
CA SER A 64 1.50 -11.29 -14.79
C SER A 64 0.95 -10.63 -13.52
N ALA A 65 1.79 -10.37 -12.51
CA ALA A 65 1.39 -9.65 -11.30
C ALA A 65 1.03 -8.20 -11.60
N GLU A 66 1.85 -7.49 -12.38
CA GLU A 66 1.55 -6.12 -12.87
C GLU A 66 0.19 -6.05 -13.59
N LEU A 67 -0.06 -7.00 -14.50
CA LEU A 67 -1.32 -7.04 -15.26
C LEU A 67 -2.52 -7.41 -14.39
N LEU A 68 -2.37 -8.27 -13.39
CA LEU A 68 -3.40 -8.50 -12.37
C LEU A 68 -3.69 -7.23 -11.58
N GLY A 69 -2.67 -6.45 -11.22
CA GLY A 69 -2.83 -5.14 -10.60
C GLY A 69 -3.64 -4.18 -11.49
N ILE A 70 -3.34 -4.13 -12.78
CA ILE A 70 -4.07 -3.31 -13.76
C ILE A 70 -5.55 -3.75 -13.85
N VAL A 71 -5.82 -5.06 -13.90
CA VAL A 71 -7.19 -5.59 -13.93
C VAL A 71 -7.93 -5.27 -12.64
N ALA A 72 -7.30 -5.43 -11.48
CA ALA A 72 -7.90 -5.11 -10.18
C ALA A 72 -8.24 -3.63 -10.05
N ALA A 73 -7.40 -2.73 -10.61
CA ALA A 73 -7.62 -1.29 -10.57
C ALA A 73 -8.64 -0.80 -11.61
N GLY A 74 -8.65 -1.37 -12.83
CA GLY A 74 -9.27 -0.71 -13.98
C GLY A 74 -10.28 -1.54 -14.78
N SER A 75 -10.52 -2.83 -14.49
CA SER A 75 -11.56 -3.59 -15.19
C SER A 75 -12.94 -2.97 -14.92
N GLN A 76 -13.77 -2.86 -15.95
CA GLN A 76 -15.14 -2.36 -15.81
C GLN A 76 -16.07 -3.35 -15.08
N ASN A 77 -15.66 -4.60 -14.99
CA ASN A 77 -16.41 -5.65 -14.28
C ASN A 77 -15.84 -5.88 -12.89
N GLN A 78 -16.69 -5.72 -11.87
CA GLN A 78 -16.29 -5.84 -10.47
C GLN A 78 -15.83 -7.27 -10.10
N GLU A 79 -16.41 -8.32 -10.69
CA GLU A 79 -16.03 -9.70 -10.41
C GLU A 79 -14.61 -10.00 -10.94
N ASN A 80 -14.26 -9.48 -12.13
CA ASN A 80 -12.90 -9.58 -12.66
C ASN A 80 -11.90 -8.86 -11.76
N ARG A 81 -12.25 -7.70 -11.22
CA ARG A 81 -11.41 -6.93 -10.29
C ARG A 81 -11.16 -7.68 -8.99
N LEU A 82 -12.22 -8.22 -8.38
CA LEU A 82 -12.14 -9.02 -7.16
C LEU A 82 -11.32 -10.30 -7.39
N ALA A 83 -11.52 -10.98 -8.53
CA ALA A 83 -10.76 -12.17 -8.88
C ALA A 83 -9.26 -11.87 -9.08
N ALA A 84 -8.92 -10.73 -9.68
CA ALA A 84 -7.53 -10.30 -9.86
C ALA A 84 -6.87 -9.95 -8.52
N LEU A 85 -7.58 -9.26 -7.63
CA LEU A 85 -7.11 -8.96 -6.28
C LEU A 85 -6.89 -10.24 -5.46
N GLN A 86 -7.83 -11.20 -5.54
CA GLN A 86 -7.68 -12.51 -4.90
C GLN A 86 -6.45 -13.26 -5.43
N ALA A 87 -6.21 -13.21 -6.75
CA ALA A 87 -5.04 -13.84 -7.34
C ALA A 87 -3.70 -13.22 -6.88
N LEU A 88 -3.65 -11.91 -6.65
CA LEU A 88 -2.49 -11.23 -6.05
C LEU A 88 -2.31 -11.65 -4.58
N MET A 89 -3.40 -11.79 -3.84
CA MET A 89 -3.42 -12.26 -2.46
C MET A 89 -2.88 -13.69 -2.33
N ASP A 90 -3.35 -14.60 -3.20
CA ASP A 90 -2.90 -16.00 -3.22
C ASP A 90 -1.39 -16.12 -3.54
N ARG A 91 -0.85 -15.15 -4.28
CA ARG A 91 0.59 -15.03 -4.57
C ARG A 91 1.37 -14.38 -3.43
N LYS A 92 0.70 -13.82 -2.43
CA LYS A 92 1.29 -12.99 -1.37
C LYS A 92 2.06 -11.79 -1.94
N ASP A 93 1.53 -11.18 -2.99
CA ASP A 93 2.16 -10.06 -3.69
C ASP A 93 1.88 -8.72 -2.98
N ALA A 94 2.58 -8.51 -1.86
CA ALA A 94 2.43 -7.31 -1.04
C ALA A 94 2.74 -6.01 -1.81
N VAL A 95 3.63 -6.05 -2.79
CA VAL A 95 4.05 -4.86 -3.55
C VAL A 95 2.90 -4.32 -4.39
N HIS A 96 2.31 -5.16 -5.24
CA HIS A 96 1.20 -4.73 -6.09
C HIS A 96 -0.06 -4.44 -5.28
N ILE A 97 -0.35 -5.22 -4.23
CA ILE A 97 -1.47 -4.95 -3.32
C ILE A 97 -1.29 -3.59 -2.62
N SER A 98 -0.08 -3.26 -2.15
CA SER A 98 0.20 -1.95 -1.55
C SER A 98 -0.01 -0.80 -2.54
N GLN A 99 0.39 -0.96 -3.80
CA GLN A 99 0.18 0.03 -4.86
C GLN A 99 -1.30 0.27 -5.15
N LEU A 100 -2.14 -0.77 -5.08
CA LEU A 100 -3.59 -0.65 -5.27
C LEU A 100 -4.27 0.22 -4.21
N SER A 101 -3.65 0.44 -3.05
CA SER A 101 -4.22 1.31 -2.00
C SER A 101 -4.44 2.75 -2.47
N GLU A 102 -3.55 3.28 -3.32
CA GLU A 102 -3.67 4.62 -3.89
C GLU A 102 -4.88 4.76 -4.85
N LEU A 103 -5.18 3.70 -5.58
CA LEU A 103 -6.20 3.70 -6.62
C LEU A 103 -7.58 3.31 -6.09
N ILE A 104 -7.65 2.31 -5.22
CA ILE A 104 -8.92 1.70 -4.79
C ILE A 104 -9.53 2.43 -3.60
N LEU A 105 -8.73 2.81 -2.59
CA LEU A 105 -9.29 3.43 -1.39
C LEU A 105 -10.06 4.73 -1.69
N PRO A 106 -9.56 5.69 -2.50
CA PRO A 106 -10.25 6.96 -2.69
C PRO A 106 -11.44 6.90 -3.66
N THR A 107 -11.47 5.96 -4.60
CA THR A 107 -12.36 6.05 -5.77
C THR A 107 -13.40 4.94 -5.88
N GLU A 108 -13.23 3.84 -5.15
CA GLU A 108 -13.96 2.62 -5.42
C GLU A 108 -15.15 2.35 -4.50
N THR A 109 -15.93 1.34 -4.85
CA THR A 109 -17.05 0.86 -4.04
C THR A 109 -16.57 0.31 -2.70
N LEU A 110 -17.44 0.34 -1.70
CA LEU A 110 -17.13 -0.17 -0.37
C LEU A 110 -16.68 -1.65 -0.40
N ALA A 111 -17.30 -2.48 -1.26
CA ALA A 111 -16.91 -3.88 -1.42
C ALA A 111 -15.46 -4.04 -1.91
N MET A 112 -15.03 -3.20 -2.85
CA MET A 112 -13.64 -3.21 -3.33
C MET A 112 -12.66 -2.74 -2.25
N ARG A 113 -13.04 -1.71 -1.47
CA ARG A 113 -12.23 -1.21 -0.35
C ARG A 113 -12.06 -2.27 0.74
N GLN A 114 -13.13 -2.97 1.11
CA GLN A 114 -13.08 -4.07 2.08
C GLN A 114 -12.23 -5.24 1.57
N ALA A 115 -12.37 -5.62 0.29
CA ALA A 115 -11.55 -6.66 -0.31
C ALA A 115 -10.06 -6.29 -0.31
N LEU A 116 -9.73 -5.02 -0.63
CA LEU A 116 -8.36 -4.52 -0.58
C LEU A 116 -7.82 -4.49 0.86
N ALA A 117 -8.61 -3.99 1.83
CA ALA A 117 -8.20 -3.98 3.24
C ALA A 117 -7.87 -5.40 3.73
N ASN A 118 -8.70 -6.39 3.39
CA ASN A 118 -8.43 -7.80 3.69
C ASN A 118 -7.13 -8.29 3.02
N ALA A 119 -6.91 -7.96 1.74
CA ALA A 119 -5.69 -8.33 1.03
C ALA A 119 -4.44 -7.72 1.69
N ILE A 120 -4.47 -6.43 2.03
CA ILE A 120 -3.38 -5.73 2.74
C ILE A 120 -3.14 -6.37 4.12
N TYR A 121 -4.19 -6.67 4.86
CA TYR A 121 -4.07 -7.30 6.18
C TYR A 121 -3.33 -8.65 6.12
N GLN A 122 -3.57 -9.45 5.07
CA GLN A 122 -2.97 -10.76 4.90
C GLN A 122 -1.54 -10.71 4.32
N THR A 123 -1.26 -9.77 3.44
CA THR A 123 0.02 -9.73 2.68
C THR A 123 1.03 -8.74 3.25
N GLY A 124 0.57 -7.72 3.97
CA GLY A 124 1.38 -6.63 4.48
C GLY A 124 1.15 -5.31 3.74
N CYS A 125 1.73 -4.24 4.26
CA CYS A 125 1.53 -2.87 3.81
C CYS A 125 2.87 -2.12 3.79
N SER A 126 3.17 -1.44 2.69
CA SER A 126 4.34 -0.56 2.58
C SER A 126 4.12 0.76 3.33
N VAL A 127 5.16 1.57 3.48
CA VAL A 127 5.07 2.91 4.08
C VAL A 127 4.09 3.80 3.29
N GLU A 128 4.13 3.73 1.96
CA GLU A 128 3.19 4.46 1.08
C GLU A 128 1.75 3.95 1.25
N CYS A 129 1.56 2.66 1.39
CA CYS A 129 0.25 2.06 1.67
C CYS A 129 -0.32 2.56 3.01
N ILE A 130 0.48 2.63 4.07
CA ILE A 130 0.06 3.19 5.37
C ILE A 130 -0.35 4.66 5.21
N ARG A 131 0.44 5.46 4.47
CA ARG A 131 0.08 6.85 4.16
C ARG A 131 -1.28 6.94 3.46
N ASN A 132 -1.52 6.10 2.46
CA ASN A 132 -2.77 6.09 1.71
C ASN A 132 -3.97 5.69 2.59
N ILE A 133 -3.78 4.75 3.52
CA ILE A 133 -4.80 4.38 4.52
C ILE A 133 -5.12 5.58 5.40
N LEU A 134 -4.13 6.24 5.99
CA LEU A 134 -4.34 7.43 6.83
C LEU A 134 -5.06 8.54 6.08
N TYR A 135 -4.65 8.82 4.84
CA TYR A 135 -5.30 9.83 4.00
C TYR A 135 -6.76 9.48 3.69
N PHE A 136 -7.04 8.20 3.43
CA PHE A 136 -8.40 7.73 3.19
C PHE A 136 -9.26 7.80 4.44
N GLU A 137 -8.76 7.38 5.62
CA GLU A 137 -9.47 7.50 6.89
C GLU A 137 -9.77 8.95 7.23
N GLU A 138 -8.81 9.86 7.01
CA GLU A 138 -9.01 11.29 7.20
C GLU A 138 -10.17 11.82 6.35
N ARG A 139 -10.25 11.41 5.09
CA ARG A 139 -11.36 11.79 4.21
C ARG A 139 -12.70 11.20 4.66
N MET A 140 -12.72 9.94 5.07
CA MET A 140 -13.92 9.31 5.63
C MET A 140 -14.40 10.04 6.89
N TRP A 141 -13.46 10.44 7.75
CA TRP A 141 -13.76 11.10 9.01
C TRP A 141 -14.21 12.55 8.82
N ARG A 142 -13.60 13.28 7.88
CA ARG A 142 -14.00 14.67 7.56
C ARG A 142 -15.31 14.72 6.81
N GLY A 143 -15.66 13.71 6.03
CA GLY A 143 -16.72 13.78 5.03
C GLY A 143 -16.42 14.88 4.00
N ASP A 144 -17.46 15.46 3.40
CA ASP A 144 -17.33 16.58 2.46
C ASP A 144 -17.21 17.96 3.15
N ARG A 145 -16.83 17.99 4.43
CA ARG A 145 -16.74 19.23 5.23
C ARG A 145 -15.42 19.95 4.99
N PRO A 146 -15.41 21.30 4.95
CA PRO A 146 -14.17 22.07 4.90
C PRO A 146 -13.32 21.83 6.17
N ALA A 147 -12.01 21.89 6.00
CA ALA A 147 -11.03 21.56 7.04
C ALA A 147 -11.19 22.39 8.35
N GLU A 148 -11.78 23.57 8.24
CA GLU A 148 -11.98 24.50 9.36
C GLU A 148 -13.12 24.09 10.31
N GLU A 149 -14.09 23.29 9.84
CA GLU A 149 -15.22 22.84 10.67
C GLU A 149 -14.95 21.53 11.40
N THR A 150 -13.90 20.79 11.04
CA THR A 150 -13.62 19.44 11.54
C THR A 150 -12.94 19.41 12.90
N ALA A 151 -12.35 20.50 13.36
CA ALA A 151 -11.63 20.54 14.65
C ALA A 151 -12.57 20.52 15.88
N ALA A 152 -13.86 20.79 15.72
CA ALA A 152 -14.81 20.99 16.82
C ALA A 152 -15.95 19.97 16.92
N ASN A 153 -16.14 19.06 15.94
CA ASN A 153 -17.28 18.15 15.91
C ASN A 153 -16.88 16.69 15.73
N PRO A 154 -17.56 15.74 16.42
CA PRO A 154 -17.36 14.32 16.23
C PRO A 154 -17.63 13.89 14.78
N PRO A 155 -17.07 12.76 14.36
CA PRO A 155 -17.17 12.28 12.97
C PRO A 155 -18.64 12.18 12.50
N ALA A 156 -18.84 12.47 11.23
CA ALA A 156 -20.10 12.13 10.56
C ALA A 156 -20.44 10.68 10.89
N HIS A 157 -21.71 10.38 11.13
CA HIS A 157 -22.13 9.01 11.37
C HIS A 157 -21.71 8.13 10.19
N LEU A 158 -20.68 7.34 10.39
CA LEU A 158 -20.31 6.29 9.46
C LEU A 158 -21.44 5.27 9.41
N SER A 159 -21.77 4.79 8.23
CA SER A 159 -22.63 3.62 8.11
C SER A 159 -21.96 2.41 8.80
N GLU A 160 -22.74 1.42 9.20
CA GLU A 160 -22.22 0.20 9.85
C GLU A 160 -21.07 -0.44 9.04
N LYS A 161 -21.22 -0.51 7.72
CA LYS A 161 -20.19 -1.07 6.83
C LYS A 161 -18.93 -0.21 6.70
N GLU A 162 -19.06 1.10 6.80
CA GLU A 162 -17.90 2.01 6.83
C GLU A 162 -17.17 1.90 8.17
N ALA A 163 -17.89 1.72 9.27
CA ALA A 163 -17.31 1.45 10.58
C ALA A 163 -16.56 0.10 10.62
N GLU A 164 -17.08 -0.93 9.95
CA GLU A 164 -16.38 -2.19 9.77
C GLU A 164 -15.08 -2.01 8.96
N LEU A 165 -15.13 -1.27 7.86
CA LEU A 165 -13.93 -0.96 7.07
C LEU A 165 -12.91 -0.19 7.90
N GLN A 166 -13.33 0.83 8.65
CA GLN A 166 -12.45 1.57 9.56
C GLN A 166 -11.79 0.64 10.57
N THR A 167 -12.54 -0.27 11.16
CA THR A 167 -11.99 -1.26 12.10
C THR A 167 -10.91 -2.13 11.46
N GLN A 168 -11.11 -2.57 10.22
CA GLN A 168 -10.11 -3.33 9.46
C GLN A 168 -8.85 -2.50 9.17
N LEU A 169 -9.01 -1.23 8.80
CA LEU A 169 -7.89 -0.32 8.55
C LEU A 169 -7.10 -0.05 9.84
N ASP A 170 -7.79 0.18 10.96
CA ASP A 170 -7.17 0.31 12.28
C ASP A 170 -6.34 -0.92 12.66
N GLU A 171 -6.80 -2.12 12.35
CA GLU A 171 -6.04 -3.35 12.59
C GLU A 171 -4.79 -3.44 11.71
N ILE A 172 -4.88 -3.00 10.44
CA ILE A 172 -3.70 -2.90 9.57
C ILE A 172 -2.68 -1.93 10.17
N LEU A 173 -3.11 -0.76 10.63
CA LEU A 173 -2.24 0.23 11.25
C LEU A 173 -1.58 -0.33 12.52
N ARG A 174 -2.34 -1.01 13.39
CA ARG A 174 -1.80 -1.68 14.60
C ARG A 174 -0.77 -2.75 14.26
N LYS A 175 -0.99 -3.51 13.21
CA LYS A 175 -0.06 -4.55 12.75
C LYS A 175 1.24 -3.98 12.17
N ASN A 176 1.19 -2.75 11.65
CA ASN A 176 2.30 -2.09 10.96
C ASN A 176 2.84 -0.85 11.71
N LYS A 177 2.86 -0.89 13.05
CA LYS A 177 3.30 0.22 13.91
C LYS A 177 4.63 0.87 13.50
N PRO A 178 5.71 0.12 13.18
CA PRO A 178 6.97 0.73 12.77
C PRO A 178 6.82 1.55 11.47
N ALA A 179 6.03 1.05 10.50
CA ALA A 179 5.78 1.76 9.25
C ALA A 179 4.98 3.05 9.49
N LEU A 180 4.04 3.03 10.43
CA LEU A 180 3.29 4.22 10.84
C LEU A 180 4.20 5.28 11.48
N GLY A 181 5.13 4.88 12.34
CA GLY A 181 6.17 5.77 12.88
C GLY A 181 7.00 6.42 11.77
N ALA A 182 7.44 5.62 10.78
CA ALA A 182 8.17 6.13 9.61
C ALA A 182 7.33 7.07 8.73
N VAL A 183 6.02 6.83 8.59
CA VAL A 183 5.11 7.75 7.88
C VAL A 183 5.05 9.09 8.58
N LEU A 184 4.87 9.10 9.90
CA LEU A 184 4.86 10.34 10.68
C LEU A 184 6.18 11.10 10.55
N GLU A 185 7.32 10.42 10.60
CA GLU A 185 8.63 11.04 10.45
C GLU A 185 8.83 11.62 9.05
N LYS A 186 8.57 10.84 8.00
CA LYS A 186 8.85 11.20 6.62
C LYS A 186 7.91 12.29 6.08
N PHE A 187 6.63 12.22 6.41
CA PHE A 187 5.61 13.09 5.81
C PHE A 187 5.18 14.24 6.72
N TYR A 188 5.43 14.13 8.00
CA TYR A 188 4.98 15.11 9.00
C TYR A 188 6.11 15.74 9.80
N GLY A 189 7.33 15.23 9.71
CA GLY A 189 8.53 15.80 10.36
C GLY A 189 9.25 16.89 9.56
N LEU A 190 8.94 17.03 8.28
CA LEU A 190 9.59 18.00 7.36
C LEU A 190 8.66 19.13 6.89
N GLY A 191 7.38 19.10 7.25
CA GLY A 191 6.39 20.11 6.90
C GLY A 191 6.28 21.20 7.96
N PRO A 192 5.45 22.23 7.76
CA PRO A 192 5.35 23.35 8.67
C PRO A 192 4.86 22.88 10.04
N LEU A 193 5.78 22.86 10.98
CA LEU A 193 5.67 22.84 12.44
C LEU A 193 4.88 21.72 13.12
N PHE A 194 3.86 21.09 12.50
CA PHE A 194 3.04 20.07 13.16
C PHE A 194 2.72 18.88 12.28
N PRO A 195 2.79 17.65 12.83
CA PRO A 195 2.20 16.49 12.17
C PRO A 195 0.70 16.74 11.96
N ASN A 196 0.15 16.19 10.86
CA ASN A 196 -1.29 16.25 10.59
C ASN A 196 -2.07 15.83 11.85
N SER A 197 -2.96 16.70 12.33
CA SER A 197 -3.73 16.49 13.56
C SER A 197 -4.50 15.18 13.55
N PHE A 198 -4.99 14.75 12.38
CA PHE A 198 -5.68 13.46 12.22
C PHE A 198 -4.73 12.27 12.44
N ALA A 199 -3.51 12.30 11.89
CA ALA A 199 -2.53 11.25 12.11
C ALA A 199 -2.12 11.15 13.60
N VAL A 200 -1.99 12.29 14.29
CA VAL A 200 -1.75 12.34 15.74
C VAL A 200 -2.90 11.71 16.51
N GLU A 201 -4.13 12.01 16.12
CA GLU A 201 -5.33 11.41 16.73
C GLU A 201 -5.37 9.90 16.54
N VAL A 202 -5.11 9.41 15.31
CA VAL A 202 -5.08 7.96 15.00
C VAL A 202 -4.05 7.25 15.87
N VAL A 203 -2.81 7.72 15.93
CA VAL A 203 -1.77 7.06 16.76
C VAL A 203 -2.11 7.08 18.23
N SER A 204 -2.71 8.17 18.72
CA SER A 204 -3.16 8.31 20.11
C SER A 204 -4.34 7.37 20.40
N ARG A 205 -5.31 7.27 19.48
CA ARG A 205 -6.48 6.37 19.59
C ARG A 205 -6.08 4.91 19.59
N LEU A 206 -5.12 4.54 18.73
CA LEU A 206 -4.64 3.17 18.59
C LEU A 206 -3.57 2.75 19.62
N GLY A 207 -3.10 3.68 20.46
CA GLY A 207 -2.07 3.40 21.47
C GLY A 207 -0.70 3.07 20.87
N ILE A 208 -0.32 3.72 19.76
CA ILE A 208 0.91 3.42 19.01
C ILE A 208 2.08 4.21 19.58
N THR A 209 2.79 3.61 20.53
CA THR A 209 3.93 4.23 21.23
C THR A 209 5.16 4.42 20.36
N GLU A 210 5.26 3.71 19.24
CA GLU A 210 6.31 3.86 18.24
C GLU A 210 6.31 5.25 17.57
N ALA A 211 5.22 6.01 17.70
CA ALA A 211 5.14 7.41 17.27
C ALA A 211 5.78 8.40 18.26
N CYS A 212 6.08 7.98 19.49
CA CYS A 212 6.61 8.85 20.55
C CYS A 212 7.85 9.66 20.14
N PRO A 213 8.86 9.12 19.44
CA PRO A 213 10.03 9.91 19.05
C PRO A 213 9.67 11.15 18.21
N VAL A 214 8.73 11.00 17.26
CA VAL A 214 8.28 12.09 16.39
C VAL A 214 7.43 13.10 17.17
N LEU A 215 6.49 12.61 17.98
CA LEU A 215 5.63 13.45 18.81
C LEU A 215 6.44 14.25 19.84
N MET A 216 7.41 13.62 20.50
CA MET A 216 8.29 14.29 21.47
C MET A 216 9.19 15.34 20.81
N ARG A 217 9.72 15.07 19.62
CA ARG A 217 10.50 16.07 18.87
C ARG A 217 9.64 17.30 18.61
N THR A 218 8.43 17.14 18.11
CA THR A 218 7.49 18.26 17.88
C THR A 218 7.15 18.96 19.19
N TYR A 219 6.81 18.21 20.24
CA TYR A 219 6.46 18.75 21.55
C TYR A 219 7.56 19.62 22.15
N LEU A 220 8.85 19.23 21.99
CA LEU A 220 9.99 19.93 22.56
C LEU A 220 10.49 21.10 21.71
N THR A 221 10.33 21.07 20.40
CA THR A 221 10.89 22.07 19.46
C THR A 221 9.97 23.27 19.22
N VAL A 222 8.71 23.17 19.59
CA VAL A 222 7.73 24.24 19.34
C VAL A 222 7.96 25.45 20.25
N ASN A 223 8.03 26.62 19.62
CA ASN A 223 8.17 27.90 20.31
C ASN A 223 6.93 28.22 21.19
N GLN A 224 7.11 28.92 22.28
CA GLN A 224 6.04 29.26 23.23
C GLN A 224 4.83 29.96 22.59
N ASN A 225 5.04 30.75 21.52
CA ASN A 225 3.98 31.46 20.82
C ASN A 225 3.00 30.53 20.06
N VAL A 226 3.40 29.29 19.79
CA VAL A 226 2.62 28.29 19.06
C VAL A 226 1.97 27.27 20.01
N LYS A 227 2.33 27.30 21.31
CA LYS A 227 1.76 26.38 22.31
C LYS A 227 0.27 26.57 22.57
N ALA A 228 -0.30 27.69 22.13
CA ALA A 228 -1.74 27.94 22.18
C ALA A 228 -2.51 27.40 20.97
N SER A 229 -1.81 26.88 19.97
CA SER A 229 -2.51 26.35 18.76
C SER A 229 -3.20 25.03 19.04
N PRO A 230 -4.33 24.76 18.37
CA PRO A 230 -5.05 23.48 18.47
C PRO A 230 -4.16 22.28 18.13
N GLU A 231 -3.27 22.42 17.14
CA GLU A 231 -2.38 21.37 16.68
C GLU A 231 -1.36 20.99 17.76
N TYR A 232 -0.80 21.99 18.46
CA TYR A 232 0.09 21.72 19.59
C TYR A 232 -0.64 21.02 20.73
N LYS A 233 -1.87 21.44 21.01
CA LYS A 233 -2.72 20.81 22.03
C LYS A 233 -2.92 19.32 21.71
N ASN A 234 -3.25 18.99 20.47
CA ASN A 234 -3.40 17.60 20.03
C ASN A 234 -2.12 16.78 20.22
N VAL A 235 -0.96 17.35 19.87
CA VAL A 235 0.34 16.69 20.10
C VAL A 235 0.61 16.51 21.57
N SER A 236 0.36 17.54 22.41
CA SER A 236 0.55 17.46 23.85
C SER A 236 -0.32 16.39 24.50
N GLU A 237 -1.59 16.33 24.13
CA GLU A 237 -2.54 15.31 24.62
C GLU A 237 -2.12 13.90 24.20
N ALA A 238 -1.65 13.74 22.94
CA ALA A 238 -1.15 12.45 22.45
C ALA A 238 0.12 12.01 23.21
N VAL A 239 1.06 12.93 23.45
CA VAL A 239 2.28 12.69 24.24
C VAL A 239 1.95 12.20 25.65
N ASP A 240 0.97 12.83 26.30
CA ASP A 240 0.53 12.44 27.64
C ASP A 240 -0.20 11.10 27.64
N LYS A 241 -1.15 10.91 26.72
CA LYS A 241 -1.94 9.69 26.61
C LYS A 241 -1.10 8.45 26.28
N LEU A 242 -0.07 8.60 25.42
CA LEU A 242 0.84 7.53 25.05
C LEU A 242 1.97 7.31 26.07
N GLY A 243 2.11 8.17 27.07
CA GLY A 243 3.19 8.10 28.05
C GLY A 243 4.58 8.37 27.47
N CYS A 244 4.66 9.16 26.40
CA CYS A 244 5.92 9.40 25.70
C CYS A 244 7.00 10.05 26.56
N LYS A 245 6.62 10.86 27.59
CA LYS A 245 7.54 11.54 28.49
C LYS A 245 8.38 10.59 29.37
N SER A 246 7.90 9.36 29.57
CA SER A 246 8.59 8.33 30.35
C SER A 246 9.50 7.43 29.51
N GLN A 247 9.50 7.59 28.19
CA GLN A 247 10.36 6.81 27.31
C GLN A 247 11.72 7.49 27.12
N PRO A 248 12.82 6.72 27.03
CA PRO A 248 14.11 7.29 26.69
C PRO A 248 14.05 7.91 25.29
N ILE A 249 14.36 9.20 25.19
CA ILE A 249 14.45 9.88 23.90
C ILE A 249 15.66 9.29 23.17
N PRO A 250 15.50 8.71 21.96
CA PRO A 250 16.63 8.25 21.18
C PRO A 250 17.58 9.42 20.97
N SER A 251 18.85 9.27 21.37
CA SER A 251 19.89 10.26 21.05
C SER A 251 19.89 10.47 19.53
N GLN A 252 19.79 11.73 19.11
CA GLN A 252 19.89 12.07 17.68
C GLN A 252 21.23 11.56 17.14
N PRO A 253 21.25 11.00 15.92
CA PRO A 253 22.48 10.67 15.21
C PRO A 253 23.28 11.92 14.85
#